data_c35106699189595ca8adb13190289ef5
#
_entry.id   c35106699189595ca8adb13190289ef5
#
_cell.length_a   1.000
_cell.length_b   1.000
_cell.length_c   1.000
_cell.angle_alpha   90.00
_cell.angle_beta   90.00
_cell.angle_gamma   90.00
#
_symmetry.space_group_name_H-M   'P 1'
#
loop_
_entity.id
_entity.type
_entity.pdbx_description
1 polymer ?
#
loop_
_entity_poly.entity_id
_entity_poly.type
_entity_poly.pdbx_seq_one_letter_code
_entity_poly.pdbx_strand_id
1 'polypeptide(L)'
;MEEMLQEVVNAGSLKASIKPEVSDAYFMVVPTPFKGNHEPDVSYVEAATRAVLPLLKEGDLYVIESTSPVGTTEAMARLIFSERPELEDRIYVAYCPERVLPGNVIYELIHNDRVIGGLNPESTDKAIGFYSQFVQGTLHRTNCRTAEMCKLTENSSRDVQIAFANELSLICDKAGINVWELINLANKHPRVSILQPGCGVGGHCIAIDPYFITA
;
A
#
# COMPACT_ATOMS: atom_id res chain seq x y z
N MET A 1 -1.03 -21.07 -7.04
CA MET A 1 -0.18 -20.46 -5.98
C MET A 1 0.57 -21.52 -5.18
N GLU A 2 -0.10 -22.56 -4.68
CA GLU A 2 0.53 -23.60 -3.87
C GLU A 2 1.64 -24.35 -4.64
N GLU A 3 1.37 -24.80 -5.86
CA GLU A 3 2.35 -25.47 -6.73
C GLU A 3 3.58 -24.57 -6.99
N MET A 4 3.36 -23.28 -7.35
CA MET A 4 4.45 -22.33 -7.57
C MET A 4 5.29 -22.13 -6.29
N LEU A 5 4.62 -22.02 -5.13
CA LEU A 5 5.33 -21.90 -3.85
C LEU A 5 6.19 -23.14 -3.59
N GLN A 6 5.64 -24.34 -3.84
CA GLN A 6 6.37 -25.58 -3.66
C GLN A 6 7.60 -25.67 -4.58
N GLU A 7 7.46 -25.24 -5.84
CA GLU A 7 8.57 -25.20 -6.80
C GLU A 7 9.72 -24.32 -6.33
N VAL A 8 9.42 -23.05 -5.93
CA VAL A 8 10.48 -22.10 -5.54
C VAL A 8 11.12 -22.46 -4.21
N VAL A 9 10.37 -23.08 -3.29
CA VAL A 9 10.93 -23.61 -2.03
C VAL A 9 11.83 -24.81 -2.30
N ASN A 10 11.38 -25.76 -3.13
CA ASN A 10 12.17 -26.94 -3.49
C ASN A 10 13.44 -26.59 -4.28
N ALA A 11 13.37 -25.54 -5.11
CA ALA A 11 14.53 -25.01 -5.83
C ALA A 11 15.50 -24.22 -4.94
N GLY A 12 15.14 -23.97 -3.67
CA GLY A 12 15.94 -23.13 -2.76
C GLY A 12 15.91 -21.64 -3.10
N SER A 13 15.03 -21.21 -4.01
CA SER A 13 14.87 -19.79 -4.41
C SER A 13 14.04 -18.99 -3.41
N LEU A 14 13.27 -19.66 -2.56
CA LEU A 14 12.50 -19.05 -1.48
C LEU A 14 12.83 -19.74 -0.16
N LYS A 15 13.18 -18.95 0.86
CA LYS A 15 13.49 -19.40 2.21
C LYS A 15 12.75 -18.54 3.23
N ALA A 16 12.16 -19.16 4.23
CA ALA A 16 11.59 -18.46 5.37
C ALA A 16 12.59 -18.40 6.53
N SER A 17 12.70 -17.26 7.18
CA SER A 17 13.52 -17.03 8.37
C SER A 17 12.77 -16.14 9.35
N ILE A 18 13.03 -16.31 10.65
CA ILE A 18 12.53 -15.43 11.70
C ILE A 18 13.43 -14.22 11.95
N LYS A 19 14.55 -14.14 11.24
CA LYS A 19 15.49 -13.02 11.29
C LYS A 19 15.81 -12.56 9.88
N PRO A 20 15.96 -11.25 9.64
CA PRO A 20 16.41 -10.76 8.35
C PRO A 20 17.84 -11.25 8.07
N GLU A 21 18.16 -11.43 6.80
CA GLU A 21 19.49 -11.82 6.30
C GLU A 21 20.05 -10.69 5.42
N VAL A 22 21.35 -10.65 5.19
CA VAL A 22 21.98 -9.68 4.29
C VAL A 22 21.43 -9.85 2.89
N SER A 23 20.96 -8.77 2.31
CA SER A 23 20.30 -8.73 1.00
C SER A 23 20.65 -7.44 0.26
N ASP A 24 20.29 -7.33 -1.00
CA ASP A 24 20.46 -6.12 -1.82
C ASP A 24 19.16 -5.29 -1.87
N ALA A 25 18.03 -5.86 -1.41
CA ALA A 25 16.75 -5.19 -1.29
C ALA A 25 15.97 -5.68 -0.06
N TYR A 26 15.36 -4.75 0.64
CA TYR A 26 14.55 -4.99 1.84
C TYR A 26 13.17 -4.39 1.67
N PHE A 27 12.13 -5.20 1.88
CA PHE A 27 10.74 -4.79 1.76
C PHE A 27 10.05 -4.84 3.12
N MET A 28 9.53 -3.69 3.56
CA MET A 28 8.78 -3.57 4.80
C MET A 28 7.30 -3.84 4.51
N VAL A 29 6.88 -5.07 4.76
CA VAL A 29 5.52 -5.57 4.52
C VAL A 29 4.97 -6.07 5.86
N VAL A 30 4.58 -5.14 6.70
CA VAL A 30 4.14 -5.36 8.08
C VAL A 30 2.77 -4.76 8.33
N PRO A 31 2.00 -5.24 9.33
CA PRO A 31 0.73 -4.60 9.69
C PRO A 31 0.93 -3.13 10.10
N THR A 32 -0.05 -2.29 9.75
CA THR A 32 -0.13 -0.89 10.16
C THR A 32 -1.52 -0.63 10.77
N PRO A 33 -1.78 -1.12 11.99
CA PRO A 33 -3.06 -0.88 12.66
C PRO A 33 -3.17 0.56 13.14
N PHE A 34 -4.28 0.92 13.76
CA PHE A 34 -4.39 2.15 14.53
C PHE A 34 -4.37 1.87 16.03
N LYS A 35 -3.91 2.84 16.80
CA LYS A 35 -4.01 2.92 18.26
C LYS A 35 -5.36 3.48 18.69
N GLY A 36 -5.55 3.70 19.99
CA GLY A 36 -6.70 4.45 20.47
C GLY A 36 -6.86 5.79 19.71
N ASN A 37 -8.12 6.24 19.58
CA ASN A 37 -8.48 7.47 18.83
C ASN A 37 -8.13 7.45 17.33
N HIS A 38 -8.01 6.28 16.71
CA HIS A 38 -7.72 6.09 15.30
C HIS A 38 -6.35 6.66 14.85
N GLU A 39 -5.42 6.84 15.77
CA GLU A 39 -4.04 7.23 15.44
C GLU A 39 -3.31 6.08 14.75
N PRO A 40 -2.62 6.29 13.61
CA PRO A 40 -1.84 5.27 12.93
C PRO A 40 -0.74 4.69 13.82
N ASP A 41 -0.57 3.37 13.81
CA ASP A 41 0.53 2.71 14.50
C ASP A 41 1.62 2.27 13.51
N VAL A 42 2.61 3.09 13.32
CA VAL A 42 3.79 2.80 12.47
C VAL A 42 4.92 2.09 13.22
N SER A 43 4.71 1.71 14.48
CA SER A 43 5.74 1.06 15.30
C SER A 43 6.23 -0.26 14.71
N TYR A 44 5.37 -0.98 13.98
CA TYR A 44 5.75 -2.20 13.27
C TYR A 44 6.73 -1.91 12.12
N VAL A 45 6.50 -0.82 11.38
CA VAL A 45 7.41 -0.38 10.30
C VAL A 45 8.76 0.04 10.92
N GLU A 46 8.73 0.78 12.02
CA GLU A 46 9.94 1.17 12.75
C GLU A 46 10.70 -0.06 13.27
N ALA A 47 10.01 -1.02 13.88
CA ALA A 47 10.64 -2.25 14.38
C ALA A 47 11.27 -3.07 13.25
N ALA A 48 10.60 -3.21 12.11
CA ALA A 48 11.14 -3.87 10.93
C ALA A 48 12.36 -3.14 10.38
N THR A 49 12.31 -1.79 10.32
CA THR A 49 13.45 -0.95 9.93
C THR A 49 14.65 -1.18 10.84
N ARG A 50 14.45 -1.16 12.16
CA ARG A 50 15.53 -1.41 13.14
C ARG A 50 16.09 -2.83 13.01
N ALA A 51 15.28 -3.82 12.65
CA ALA A 51 15.73 -5.19 12.48
C ALA A 51 16.67 -5.34 11.26
N VAL A 52 16.45 -4.61 10.17
CA VAL A 52 17.31 -4.65 8.97
C VAL A 52 18.46 -3.65 9.02
N LEU A 53 18.40 -2.65 9.88
CA LEU A 53 19.38 -1.57 9.99
C LEU A 53 20.84 -2.05 10.09
N PRO A 54 21.19 -3.07 10.90
CA PRO A 54 22.56 -3.58 10.98
C PRO A 54 23.06 -4.27 9.70
N LEU A 55 22.14 -4.65 8.82
CA LEU A 55 22.42 -5.41 7.60
C LEU A 55 22.54 -4.52 6.36
N LEU A 56 22.04 -3.28 6.45
CA LEU A 56 22.06 -2.34 5.33
C LEU A 56 23.51 -1.97 4.94
N LYS A 57 23.75 -1.91 3.64
CA LYS A 57 25.01 -1.53 3.04
C LYS A 57 24.82 -0.58 1.86
N GLU A 58 25.87 0.08 1.44
CA GLU A 58 25.86 0.94 0.25
C GLU A 58 25.29 0.22 -0.97
N GLY A 59 24.41 0.88 -1.70
CA GLY A 59 23.75 0.37 -2.90
C GLY A 59 22.44 -0.39 -2.66
N ASP A 60 22.09 -0.69 -1.40
CA ASP A 60 20.86 -1.40 -1.05
C ASP A 60 19.61 -0.58 -1.34
N LEU A 61 18.54 -1.29 -1.66
CA LEU A 61 17.20 -0.76 -1.84
C LEU A 61 16.34 -1.09 -0.61
N TYR A 62 15.81 -0.04 0.03
CA TYR A 62 14.84 -0.15 1.13
C TYR A 62 13.48 0.35 0.65
N VAL A 63 12.45 -0.48 0.72
CA VAL A 63 11.08 -0.16 0.25
C VAL A 63 10.07 -0.41 1.36
N ILE A 64 9.15 0.52 1.55
CA ILE A 64 7.95 0.32 2.35
C ILE A 64 6.79 0.02 1.40
N GLU A 65 6.10 -1.11 1.58
CA GLU A 65 4.86 -1.47 0.87
C GLU A 65 3.63 -1.38 1.79
N SER A 66 3.83 -1.42 3.10
CA SER A 66 2.75 -1.28 4.08
C SER A 66 2.03 0.06 3.93
N THR A 67 0.70 0.06 3.98
CA THR A 67 -0.09 1.30 4.00
C THR A 67 0.32 2.15 5.19
N SER A 68 0.72 3.39 4.94
CA SER A 68 1.33 4.27 5.95
C SER A 68 0.85 5.71 5.80
N PRO A 69 0.81 6.49 6.88
CA PRO A 69 0.62 7.93 6.82
C PRO A 69 1.69 8.61 5.97
N VAL A 70 1.33 9.76 5.41
CA VAL A 70 2.28 10.57 4.62
C VAL A 70 3.47 11.04 5.46
N GLY A 71 4.67 10.77 4.96
CA GLY A 71 5.93 11.10 5.65
C GLY A 71 6.56 9.94 6.42
N THR A 72 5.93 8.77 6.44
CA THR A 72 6.48 7.56 7.07
C THR A 72 7.80 7.15 6.43
N THR A 73 7.89 7.16 5.10
CA THR A 73 9.12 6.82 4.37
C THR A 73 10.28 7.77 4.73
N GLU A 74 10.00 9.07 4.80
CA GLU A 74 10.98 10.06 5.23
C GLU A 74 11.38 9.86 6.71
N ALA A 75 10.43 9.49 7.57
CA ALA A 75 10.73 9.22 8.98
C ALA A 75 11.66 8.01 9.14
N MET A 76 11.42 6.94 8.38
CA MET A 76 12.30 5.77 8.39
C MET A 76 13.66 6.07 7.80
N ALA A 77 13.74 6.87 6.75
CA ALA A 77 15.03 7.35 6.22
C ALA A 77 15.81 8.15 7.28
N ARG A 78 15.16 9.09 7.95
CA ARG A 78 15.79 9.83 9.07
C ARG A 78 16.27 8.91 10.18
N LEU A 79 15.49 7.90 10.54
CA LEU A 79 15.90 6.89 11.52
C LEU A 79 17.18 6.18 11.08
N ILE A 80 17.20 5.68 9.83
CA ILE A 80 18.35 4.97 9.28
C ILE A 80 19.59 5.88 9.31
N PHE A 81 19.49 7.09 8.80
CA PHE A 81 20.63 8.01 8.67
C PHE A 81 21.10 8.58 10.03
N SER A 82 20.20 8.66 11.03
CA SER A 82 20.60 9.04 12.40
C SER A 82 21.44 7.97 13.10
N GLU A 83 21.18 6.69 12.82
CA GLU A 83 21.92 5.56 13.43
C GLU A 83 23.09 5.07 12.55
N ARG A 84 22.97 5.27 11.23
CA ARG A 84 23.98 4.89 10.23
C ARG A 84 24.26 6.05 9.26
N PRO A 85 24.92 7.14 9.74
CA PRO A 85 25.16 8.34 8.92
C PRO A 85 25.96 8.06 7.64
N GLU A 86 26.79 7.04 7.65
CA GLU A 86 27.57 6.63 6.49
C GLU A 86 26.73 6.10 5.32
N LEU A 87 25.42 5.80 5.55
CA LEU A 87 24.50 5.33 4.52
C LEU A 87 23.69 6.47 3.89
N GLU A 88 23.77 7.69 4.41
CA GLU A 88 23.12 8.85 3.81
C GLU A 88 23.62 9.04 2.37
N ASP A 89 22.68 9.22 1.44
CA ASP A 89 22.91 9.27 -0.02
C ASP A 89 23.60 8.03 -0.62
N ARG A 90 23.73 6.94 0.13
CA ARG A 90 24.35 5.70 -0.35
C ARG A 90 23.40 4.52 -0.45
N ILE A 91 22.22 4.61 0.13
CA ILE A 91 21.14 3.64 -0.06
C ILE A 91 19.96 4.31 -0.74
N TYR A 92 19.08 3.50 -1.31
CA TYR A 92 17.89 3.94 -2.01
C TYR A 92 16.67 3.65 -1.16
N VAL A 93 15.89 4.68 -0.85
CA VAL A 93 14.69 4.57 0.01
C VAL A 93 13.46 4.92 -0.81
N ALA A 94 12.47 4.04 -0.85
CA ALA A 94 11.27 4.22 -1.65
C ALA A 94 10.01 3.69 -0.96
N TYR A 95 8.87 4.11 -1.47
CA TYR A 95 7.55 3.61 -1.14
C TYR A 95 6.85 3.08 -2.40
N CYS A 96 6.23 1.92 -2.30
CA CYS A 96 5.41 1.33 -3.36
C CYS A 96 4.23 0.60 -2.74
N PRO A 97 3.03 1.22 -2.65
CA PRO A 97 1.90 0.61 -1.98
C PRO A 97 1.41 -0.66 -2.67
N GLU A 98 1.05 -1.67 -1.87
CA GLU A 98 0.37 -2.84 -2.39
C GLU A 98 -1.10 -2.53 -2.72
N ARG A 99 -1.57 -2.98 -3.90
CA ARG A 99 -2.87 -2.64 -4.47
C ARG A 99 -3.63 -3.84 -5.02
N VAL A 100 -3.22 -5.08 -4.67
CA VAL A 100 -3.86 -6.29 -5.17
C VAL A 100 -5.13 -6.65 -4.40
N LEU A 101 -6.04 -7.34 -5.07
CA LEU A 101 -7.23 -7.91 -4.47
C LEU A 101 -6.98 -9.36 -4.04
N PRO A 102 -7.46 -9.78 -2.86
CA PRO A 102 -7.44 -11.17 -2.47
C PRO A 102 -8.13 -12.06 -3.50
N GLY A 103 -7.51 -13.20 -3.81
CA GLY A 103 -8.03 -14.19 -4.77
C GLY A 103 -7.37 -14.15 -6.14
N ASN A 104 -6.80 -13.02 -6.57
CA ASN A 104 -6.11 -12.88 -7.86
C ASN A 104 -4.69 -12.30 -7.74
N VAL A 105 -4.07 -12.51 -6.60
CA VAL A 105 -2.83 -11.83 -6.16
C VAL A 105 -1.72 -11.91 -7.18
N ILE A 106 -1.35 -13.10 -7.64
CA ILE A 106 -0.19 -13.29 -8.55
C ILE A 106 -0.43 -12.58 -9.90
N TYR A 107 -1.64 -12.69 -10.46
CA TYR A 107 -1.95 -12.02 -11.70
C TYR A 107 -1.85 -10.49 -11.55
N GLU A 108 -2.44 -9.97 -10.48
CA GLU A 108 -2.44 -8.52 -10.22
C GLU A 108 -1.07 -7.98 -9.84
N LEU A 109 -0.25 -8.74 -9.11
CA LEU A 109 1.15 -8.38 -8.85
C LEU A 109 1.96 -8.14 -10.13
N ILE A 110 1.66 -8.92 -11.17
CA ILE A 110 2.36 -8.85 -12.46
C ILE A 110 1.76 -7.77 -13.37
N HIS A 111 0.42 -7.65 -13.42
CA HIS A 111 -0.24 -6.88 -14.47
C HIS A 111 -0.77 -5.51 -14.04
N ASN A 112 -0.97 -5.28 -12.74
CA ASN A 112 -1.44 -3.97 -12.28
C ASN A 112 -0.35 -2.90 -12.40
N ASP A 113 -0.78 -1.69 -12.73
CA ASP A 113 0.07 -0.51 -12.63
C ASP A 113 0.52 -0.29 -11.18
N ARG A 114 1.76 0.17 -10.99
CA ARG A 114 2.29 0.51 -9.68
C ARG A 114 2.65 1.98 -9.59
N VAL A 115 2.43 2.56 -8.42
CA VAL A 115 2.89 3.92 -8.07
C VAL A 115 4.14 3.78 -7.22
N ILE A 116 5.27 4.30 -7.70
CA ILE A 116 6.57 4.15 -7.04
C ILE A 116 7.14 5.54 -6.77
N GLY A 117 7.40 5.82 -5.50
CA GLY A 117 7.94 7.09 -5.07
C GLY A 117 9.16 6.92 -4.18
N GLY A 118 10.30 7.47 -4.60
CA GLY A 118 11.53 7.49 -3.81
C GLY A 118 11.64 8.74 -2.94
N LEU A 119 12.58 8.69 -1.99
CA LEU A 119 13.03 9.84 -1.21
C LEU A 119 13.64 10.91 -2.13
N ASN A 120 14.32 10.47 -3.17
CA ASN A 120 14.89 11.25 -4.27
C ASN A 120 14.67 10.56 -5.63
N PRO A 121 14.98 11.22 -6.76
CA PRO A 121 14.81 10.61 -8.09
C PRO A 121 15.58 9.30 -8.27
N GLU A 122 16.79 9.21 -7.75
CA GLU A 122 17.66 8.04 -7.84
C GLU A 122 17.05 6.84 -7.11
N SER A 123 16.45 7.05 -5.92
CA SER A 123 15.70 6.03 -5.19
C SER A 123 14.48 5.56 -5.97
N THR A 124 13.78 6.48 -6.63
CA THR A 124 12.65 6.13 -7.50
C THR A 124 13.10 5.24 -8.66
N ASP A 125 14.18 5.61 -9.33
CA ASP A 125 14.71 4.86 -10.48
C ASP A 125 15.22 3.48 -10.07
N LYS A 126 15.88 3.37 -8.90
CA LYS A 126 16.33 2.08 -8.36
C LYS A 126 15.16 1.15 -8.07
N ALA A 127 14.09 1.68 -7.42
CA ALA A 127 12.89 0.90 -7.13
C ALA A 127 12.17 0.49 -8.43
N ILE A 128 12.00 1.38 -9.40
CA ILE A 128 11.46 1.06 -10.73
C ILE A 128 12.27 -0.07 -11.39
N GLY A 129 13.60 0.01 -11.36
CA GLY A 129 14.47 -1.03 -11.88
C GLY A 129 14.27 -2.41 -11.23
N PHE A 130 13.94 -2.43 -9.94
CA PHE A 130 13.59 -3.67 -9.23
C PHE A 130 12.23 -4.22 -9.72
N TYR A 131 11.18 -3.39 -9.65
CA TYR A 131 9.81 -3.83 -10.01
C TYR A 131 9.66 -4.18 -11.49
N SER A 132 10.43 -3.55 -12.40
CA SER A 132 10.41 -3.86 -13.82
C SER A 132 10.84 -5.28 -14.18
N GLN A 133 11.44 -6.02 -13.25
CA GLN A 133 11.85 -7.40 -13.46
C GLN A 133 10.64 -8.36 -13.53
N PHE A 134 9.52 -8.01 -12.94
CA PHE A 134 8.34 -8.89 -12.89
C PHE A 134 7.00 -8.18 -13.17
N VAL A 135 6.92 -6.85 -13.03
CA VAL A 135 5.70 -6.08 -13.30
C VAL A 135 5.61 -5.78 -14.80
N GLN A 136 4.48 -6.14 -15.41
CA GLN A 136 4.14 -5.85 -16.81
C GLN A 136 3.23 -4.62 -16.95
N GLY A 137 2.59 -4.20 -15.87
CA GLY A 137 1.83 -2.95 -15.80
C GLY A 137 2.73 -1.72 -15.86
N THR A 138 2.14 -0.54 -15.97
CA THR A 138 2.88 0.72 -15.99
C THR A 138 3.45 1.06 -14.61
N LEU A 139 4.72 1.43 -14.56
CA LEU A 139 5.39 1.89 -13.35
C LEU A 139 5.35 3.42 -13.31
N HIS A 140 4.39 3.98 -12.57
CA HIS A 140 4.21 5.42 -12.41
C HIS A 140 5.19 5.98 -11.39
N ARG A 141 6.11 6.81 -11.84
CA ARG A 141 7.11 7.44 -10.97
C ARG A 141 6.55 8.69 -10.28
N THR A 142 6.89 8.84 -9.00
CA THR A 142 6.57 10.03 -8.19
C THR A 142 7.55 10.17 -7.02
N ASN A 143 7.23 10.96 -6.00
CA ASN A 143 7.94 11.00 -4.72
C ASN A 143 7.21 10.15 -3.65
N CYS A 144 7.90 9.82 -2.56
CA CYS A 144 7.36 8.95 -1.52
C CYS A 144 6.07 9.50 -0.90
N ARG A 145 5.99 10.82 -0.62
CA ARG A 145 4.79 11.44 -0.04
C ARG A 145 3.56 11.29 -0.94
N THR A 146 3.73 11.53 -2.24
CA THR A 146 2.64 11.37 -3.22
C THR A 146 2.23 9.91 -3.33
N ALA A 147 3.17 8.97 -3.32
CA ALA A 147 2.86 7.53 -3.39
C ALA A 147 2.11 7.05 -2.13
N GLU A 148 2.51 7.51 -0.94
CA GLU A 148 1.79 7.26 0.32
C GLU A 148 0.36 7.81 0.25
N MET A 149 0.20 9.06 -0.15
CA MET A 149 -1.13 9.70 -0.27
C MET A 149 -2.02 9.02 -1.31
N CYS A 150 -1.48 8.53 -2.43
CA CYS A 150 -2.25 7.79 -3.44
C CYS A 150 -3.00 6.62 -2.83
N LYS A 151 -2.31 5.78 -2.05
CA LYS A 151 -2.92 4.62 -1.39
C LYS A 151 -4.07 5.03 -0.46
N LEU A 152 -3.85 6.03 0.36
CA LEU A 152 -4.86 6.55 1.31
C LEU A 152 -6.06 7.13 0.57
N THR A 153 -5.82 7.90 -0.50
CA THR A 153 -6.86 8.50 -1.32
C THR A 153 -7.74 7.45 -2.00
N GLU A 154 -7.16 6.37 -2.53
CA GLU A 154 -7.91 5.28 -3.17
C GLU A 154 -8.92 4.66 -2.20
N ASN A 155 -8.49 4.32 -0.99
CA ASN A 155 -9.34 3.69 0.01
C ASN A 155 -10.37 4.67 0.60
N SER A 156 -9.99 5.92 0.85
CA SER A 156 -10.90 6.96 1.33
C SER A 156 -11.97 7.33 0.30
N SER A 157 -11.59 7.40 -0.98
CA SER A 157 -12.57 7.60 -2.07
C SER A 157 -13.60 6.47 -2.11
N ARG A 158 -13.15 5.23 -1.92
CA ARG A 158 -14.04 4.07 -1.87
C ARG A 158 -14.96 4.10 -0.64
N ASP A 159 -14.46 4.50 0.53
CA ASP A 159 -15.25 4.67 1.75
C ASP A 159 -16.38 5.69 1.55
N VAL A 160 -16.05 6.86 1.01
CA VAL A 160 -17.06 7.91 0.70
C VAL A 160 -18.11 7.40 -0.29
N GLN A 161 -17.72 6.66 -1.32
CA GLN A 161 -18.66 6.09 -2.29
C GLN A 161 -19.60 5.06 -1.64
N ILE A 162 -19.11 4.24 -0.73
CA ILE A 162 -19.93 3.28 0.03
C ILE A 162 -20.88 4.03 0.96
N ALA A 163 -20.39 5.03 1.68
CA ALA A 163 -21.21 5.85 2.57
C ALA A 163 -22.33 6.56 1.81
N PHE A 164 -22.04 7.12 0.63
CA PHE A 164 -23.05 7.74 -0.21
C PHE A 164 -24.13 6.76 -0.67
N ALA A 165 -23.75 5.56 -1.09
CA ALA A 165 -24.71 4.52 -1.50
C ALA A 165 -25.62 4.09 -0.34
N ASN A 166 -25.05 3.97 0.86
CA ASN A 166 -25.79 3.61 2.07
C ASN A 166 -26.76 4.72 2.49
N GLU A 167 -26.32 5.98 2.50
CA GLU A 167 -27.20 7.13 2.80
C GLU A 167 -28.35 7.23 1.79
N LEU A 168 -28.06 7.00 0.51
CA LEU A 168 -29.07 6.96 -0.54
C LEU A 168 -30.13 5.88 -0.28
N SER A 169 -29.73 4.73 0.25
CA SER A 169 -30.68 3.67 0.61
C SER A 169 -31.65 4.09 1.74
N LEU A 170 -31.16 4.82 2.74
CA LEU A 170 -31.98 5.35 3.81
C LEU A 170 -32.97 6.43 3.34
N ILE A 171 -32.54 7.26 2.41
CA ILE A 171 -33.39 8.28 1.76
C ILE A 171 -34.48 7.60 0.93
N CYS A 172 -34.13 6.59 0.14
CA CYS A 172 -35.06 5.82 -0.70
C CYS A 172 -36.11 5.09 0.13
N ASP A 173 -35.72 4.48 1.24
CA ASP A 173 -36.65 3.83 2.16
C ASP A 173 -37.71 4.79 2.67
N LYS A 174 -37.33 5.98 3.12
CA LYS A 174 -38.25 7.03 3.55
C LYS A 174 -39.14 7.56 2.43
N ALA A 175 -38.66 7.57 1.20
CA ALA A 175 -39.38 8.06 0.03
C ALA A 175 -40.23 6.98 -0.67
N GLY A 176 -40.18 5.71 -0.24
CA GLY A 176 -40.86 4.58 -0.89
C GLY A 176 -40.28 4.23 -2.25
N ILE A 177 -38.99 4.46 -2.47
CA ILE A 177 -38.29 4.23 -3.73
C ILE A 177 -37.42 2.96 -3.58
N ASN A 178 -37.40 2.14 -4.63
CA ASN A 178 -36.46 1.02 -4.70
C ASN A 178 -35.06 1.55 -5.04
N VAL A 179 -34.14 1.50 -4.07
CA VAL A 179 -32.78 2.01 -4.22
C VAL A 179 -31.99 1.28 -5.29
N TRP A 180 -32.21 -0.02 -5.46
CA TRP A 180 -31.51 -0.85 -6.46
C TRP A 180 -31.88 -0.43 -7.88
N GLU A 181 -33.17 -0.20 -8.11
CA GLU A 181 -33.69 0.33 -9.38
C GLU A 181 -33.15 1.73 -9.64
N LEU A 182 -33.23 2.62 -8.63
CA LEU A 182 -32.71 3.99 -8.74
C LEU A 182 -31.24 4.01 -9.14
N ILE A 183 -30.38 3.26 -8.44
CA ILE A 183 -28.95 3.21 -8.71
C ILE A 183 -28.67 2.65 -10.11
N ASN A 184 -29.39 1.61 -10.51
CA ASN A 184 -29.25 1.02 -11.85
C ASN A 184 -29.61 2.04 -12.96
N LEU A 185 -30.65 2.83 -12.76
CA LEU A 185 -31.05 3.89 -13.67
C LEU A 185 -30.08 5.09 -13.65
N ALA A 186 -29.69 5.56 -12.48
CA ALA A 186 -28.76 6.66 -12.33
C ALA A 186 -27.38 6.36 -12.99
N ASN A 187 -26.90 5.13 -12.86
CA ASN A 187 -25.64 4.67 -13.47
C ASN A 187 -25.70 4.55 -15.01
N LYS A 188 -26.88 4.77 -15.66
CA LYS A 188 -26.95 4.95 -17.12
C LYS A 188 -26.40 6.30 -17.57
N HIS A 189 -26.28 7.26 -16.65
CA HIS A 189 -25.65 8.55 -16.95
C HIS A 189 -24.12 8.36 -17.06
N PRO A 190 -23.47 8.82 -18.13
CA PRO A 190 -22.06 8.48 -18.44
C PRO A 190 -21.03 9.02 -17.43
N ARG A 191 -21.41 9.93 -16.56
CA ARG A 191 -20.54 10.50 -15.51
C ARG A 191 -20.92 10.06 -14.09
N VAL A 192 -21.78 9.04 -13.96
CA VAL A 192 -22.26 8.57 -12.66
C VAL A 192 -21.89 7.11 -12.48
N SER A 193 -21.30 6.76 -11.32
CA SER A 193 -20.94 5.40 -10.94
C SER A 193 -21.18 5.25 -9.43
N ILE A 194 -22.42 4.97 -9.04
CA ILE A 194 -22.83 4.77 -7.66
C ILE A 194 -22.68 3.29 -7.32
N LEU A 195 -22.05 3.00 -6.19
CA LEU A 195 -21.92 1.63 -5.66
C LEU A 195 -23.28 1.10 -5.17
N GLN A 196 -23.36 -0.20 -4.96
CA GLN A 196 -24.54 -0.81 -4.35
C GLN A 196 -24.49 -0.62 -2.82
N PRO A 197 -25.60 -0.28 -2.16
CA PRO A 197 -25.66 -0.16 -0.71
C PRO A 197 -25.50 -1.52 -0.04
N GLY A 198 -24.95 -1.51 1.18
CA GLY A 198 -24.70 -2.71 1.99
C GLY A 198 -24.72 -2.40 3.48
N CYS A 199 -24.13 -3.29 4.28
CA CYS A 199 -24.15 -3.19 5.76
C CYS A 199 -23.18 -2.11 6.32
N GLY A 200 -22.48 -1.36 5.47
CA GLY A 200 -21.45 -0.43 5.87
C GLY A 200 -20.04 -0.92 5.50
N VAL A 201 -19.03 -0.25 6.08
CA VAL A 201 -17.63 -0.54 5.85
C VAL A 201 -17.07 -1.38 6.98
N GLY A 202 -16.31 -2.42 6.64
CA GLY A 202 -15.61 -3.27 7.58
C GLY A 202 -14.25 -3.69 7.05
N GLY A 203 -13.55 -4.56 7.81
CA GLY A 203 -12.23 -5.08 7.44
C GLY A 203 -11.07 -4.20 7.87
N HIS A 204 -9.87 -4.54 7.40
CA HIS A 204 -8.60 -3.97 7.86
C HIS A 204 -8.08 -2.82 6.99
N CYS A 205 -8.72 -2.50 5.87
CA CYS A 205 -8.25 -1.50 4.93
C CYS A 205 -9.20 -0.29 4.92
N ILE A 206 -10.40 -0.42 4.29
CA ILE A 206 -11.29 0.72 4.08
C ILE A 206 -11.80 1.32 5.39
N ALA A 207 -11.95 0.53 6.45
CA ALA A 207 -12.36 1.00 7.77
C ALA A 207 -11.23 1.73 8.54
N ILE A 208 -9.99 1.65 8.10
CA ILE A 208 -8.79 2.15 8.81
C ILE A 208 -8.09 3.26 8.04
N ASP A 209 -7.77 3.04 6.77
CA ASP A 209 -6.91 3.92 5.96
C ASP A 209 -7.43 5.36 5.83
N PRO A 210 -8.76 5.65 5.82
CA PRO A 210 -9.24 7.03 5.80
C PRO A 210 -8.76 7.89 6.97
N TYR A 211 -8.53 7.30 8.14
CA TYR A 211 -8.01 8.04 9.28
C TYR A 211 -6.53 8.43 9.12
N PHE A 212 -5.78 7.70 8.29
CA PHE A 212 -4.36 7.99 8.02
C PHE A 212 -4.17 9.24 7.14
N ILE A 213 -5.19 9.69 6.43
CA ILE A 213 -5.13 10.90 5.60
C ILE A 213 -4.94 12.19 6.43
N THR A 214 -5.46 12.17 7.65
CA THR A 214 -5.46 13.33 8.56
C THR A 214 -4.42 13.24 9.68
N ALA A 215 -3.62 12.21 9.67
CA ALA A 215 -2.62 11.94 10.71
C ALA A 215 -1.31 12.74 10.50
#